data_825c06f46753760e13dd286b8cca78a6
#
_entry.id   825c06f46753760e13dd286b8cca78a6
#
_cell.length_a   1.000
_cell.length_b   1.000
_cell.length_c   1.000
_cell.angle_alpha   90.00
_cell.angle_beta   90.00
_cell.angle_gamma   90.00
#
_symmetry.space_group_name_H-M   'P 1'
#
loop_
_entity.id
_entity.type
_entity.pdbx_description
1 polymer ?
#
loop_
_entity_poly.entity_id
_entity_poly.type
_entity_poly.pdbx_seq_one_letter_code
_entity_poly.pdbx_strand_id
1 'polypeptide(L)'
;GGISNSVTNNIFDETIHVPTDQGISTFANRWGWLNSVFAAFSADHRDIAYDPSKGWFASERLSWYGLIPGLEKEFFFKTDTKAEFYQTLFKIPISEETEFKCVLALSTNFVSVFPTKNTVVSDSNRVYIDGMFNGRGWIDAYKLGKGLVLWNTSAEVRFPIVKNIIGVDFFWDAAFCKPDFQSLNTLKIQDAYCSFGPGLRILLQQFPLHLLFTFRYQHDQNGVPKFADIPFQF
;
A
#
# COMPACT_ATOMS: atom_id res chain seq x y z
N GLY A 1 -0.12 22.10 -0.20
CA GLY A 1 -0.57 21.98 1.18
C GLY A 1 -2.07 22.20 1.31
N GLY A 2 -2.65 21.72 2.40
CA GLY A 2 -4.08 21.86 2.63
C GLY A 2 -4.45 21.59 4.07
N ILE A 3 -5.72 21.88 4.37
CA ILE A 3 -6.37 21.59 5.64
C ILE A 3 -7.50 20.62 5.36
N SER A 4 -7.67 19.61 6.18
CA SER A 4 -8.77 18.66 6.12
C SER A 4 -9.52 18.62 7.45
N ASN A 5 -10.83 18.47 7.35
CA ASN A 5 -11.72 18.29 8.50
C ASN A 5 -12.51 17.00 8.27
N SER A 6 -12.61 16.17 9.30
CA SER A 6 -13.37 14.93 9.28
C SER A 6 -14.22 14.81 10.54
N VAL A 7 -15.46 14.44 10.37
CA VAL A 7 -16.38 14.08 11.47
C VAL A 7 -16.88 12.68 11.20
N THR A 8 -16.57 11.75 12.09
CA THR A 8 -16.90 10.34 11.94
C THR A 8 -17.62 9.80 13.18
N ASN A 9 -18.56 8.91 12.95
CA ASN A 9 -19.12 8.06 14.01
C ASN A 9 -18.77 6.60 13.68
N ASN A 10 -17.92 6.01 14.49
CA ASN A 10 -17.52 4.62 14.32
C ASN A 10 -18.52 3.73 15.05
N ILE A 11 -19.47 3.17 14.30
CA ILE A 11 -20.47 2.24 14.82
C ILE A 11 -19.90 0.82 14.68
N PHE A 12 -19.74 0.13 15.80
CA PHE A 12 -19.34 -1.26 15.85
C PHE A 12 -20.49 -2.13 16.36
N ASP A 13 -20.71 -3.23 15.70
CA ASP A 13 -21.62 -4.27 16.17
C ASP A 13 -20.87 -5.17 17.15
N GLU A 14 -21.19 -5.02 18.43
CA GLU A 14 -20.56 -5.77 19.52
C GLU A 14 -20.87 -7.28 19.47
N THR A 15 -21.88 -7.69 18.70
CA THR A 15 -22.20 -9.11 18.50
C THR A 15 -21.24 -9.80 17.55
N ILE A 16 -20.60 -9.04 16.67
CA ILE A 16 -19.67 -9.53 15.64
C ILE A 16 -18.22 -9.24 16.02
N HIS A 17 -17.97 -8.12 16.71
CA HIS A 17 -16.64 -7.64 17.07
C HIS A 17 -16.55 -7.37 18.56
N VAL A 18 -15.79 -8.19 19.29
CA VAL A 18 -15.36 -7.85 20.64
C VAL A 18 -14.17 -6.89 20.51
N PRO A 19 -14.29 -5.62 20.92
CA PRO A 19 -13.20 -4.66 20.79
C PRO A 19 -12.10 -4.98 21.81
N THR A 20 -11.17 -5.85 21.44
CA THR A 20 -9.97 -6.17 22.23
C THR A 20 -8.87 -5.14 22.02
N ASP A 21 -8.92 -4.43 20.89
CA ASP A 21 -7.95 -3.40 20.55
C ASP A 21 -8.32 -2.06 21.18
N GLN A 22 -7.34 -1.39 21.81
CA GLN A 22 -7.53 -0.10 22.47
C GLN A 22 -7.98 0.99 21.49
N GLY A 23 -7.54 0.96 20.23
CA GLY A 23 -7.97 1.90 19.20
C GLY A 23 -9.44 1.76 18.84
N ILE A 24 -9.98 0.53 18.86
CA ILE A 24 -11.41 0.27 18.65
C ILE A 24 -12.22 0.64 19.91
N SER A 25 -11.83 0.14 21.08
CA SER A 25 -12.59 0.35 22.33
C SER A 25 -12.70 1.81 22.75
N THR A 26 -11.67 2.62 22.46
CA THR A 26 -11.67 4.05 22.81
C THR A 26 -12.63 4.88 21.95
N PHE A 27 -12.81 4.52 20.68
CA PHE A 27 -13.56 5.31 19.69
C PHE A 27 -14.87 4.66 19.23
N ALA A 28 -15.16 3.44 19.68
CA ALA A 28 -16.38 2.73 19.31
C ALA A 28 -17.62 3.50 19.76
N ASN A 29 -18.64 3.55 18.88
CA ASN A 29 -19.95 4.16 19.12
C ASN A 29 -19.90 5.62 19.60
N ARG A 30 -18.89 6.36 19.16
CA ARG A 30 -18.70 7.77 19.53
C ARG A 30 -18.45 8.63 18.28
N TRP A 31 -18.93 9.86 18.34
CA TRP A 31 -18.57 10.88 17.38
C TRP A 31 -17.13 11.30 17.63
N GLY A 32 -16.34 11.28 16.56
CA GLY A 32 -14.98 11.78 16.52
C GLY A 32 -14.88 12.97 15.59
N TRP A 33 -14.22 14.02 16.03
CA TRP A 33 -13.82 15.14 15.19
C TRP A 33 -12.31 15.11 15.04
N LEU A 34 -11.82 15.25 13.81
CA LEU A 34 -10.40 15.20 13.52
C LEU A 34 -10.06 16.21 12.42
N ASN A 35 -9.22 17.16 12.73
CA ASN A 35 -8.66 18.11 11.79
C ASN A 35 -7.22 17.74 11.47
N SER A 36 -6.80 18.03 10.27
CA SER A 36 -5.40 17.87 9.88
C SER A 36 -4.92 18.99 8.98
N VAL A 37 -3.64 19.27 9.08
CA VAL A 37 -2.90 20.10 8.13
C VAL A 37 -1.87 19.22 7.45
N PHE A 38 -1.67 19.40 6.15
CA PHE A 38 -0.72 18.63 5.41
C PHE A 38 0.08 19.45 4.39
N ALA A 39 1.27 18.98 4.12
CA ALA A 39 2.09 19.37 2.99
C ALA A 39 2.39 18.14 2.13
N ALA A 40 2.34 18.29 0.82
CA ALA A 40 2.68 17.23 -0.11
C ALA A 40 3.66 17.76 -1.16
N PHE A 41 4.65 16.94 -1.48
CA PHE A 41 5.69 17.20 -2.46
C PHE A 41 5.73 16.03 -3.42
N SER A 42 5.92 16.29 -4.70
CA SER A 42 6.11 15.24 -5.69
C SER A 42 7.05 15.70 -6.78
N ALA A 43 7.82 14.74 -7.31
CA ALA A 43 8.66 14.92 -8.48
C ALA A 43 8.37 13.77 -9.43
N ASP A 44 8.05 14.09 -10.68
CA ASP A 44 7.72 13.12 -11.73
C ASP A 44 8.64 13.34 -12.93
N HIS A 45 9.49 12.34 -13.19
CA HIS A 45 10.41 12.27 -14.30
C HIS A 45 10.16 11.05 -15.19
N ARG A 46 8.94 10.51 -15.17
CA ARG A 46 8.52 9.40 -16.01
C ARG A 46 8.28 9.90 -17.44
N ASP A 47 8.58 9.04 -18.41
CA ASP A 47 8.32 9.32 -19.83
C ASP A 47 6.81 9.45 -20.12
N ILE A 48 5.99 8.58 -19.53
CA ILE A 48 4.52 8.59 -19.64
C ILE A 48 3.93 8.23 -18.29
N ALA A 49 2.99 9.03 -17.77
CA ALA A 49 2.47 8.86 -16.43
C ALA A 49 1.63 7.59 -16.22
N TYR A 50 0.87 7.15 -17.24
CA TYR A 50 -0.07 6.00 -17.12
C TYR A 50 0.55 4.64 -17.51
N ASP A 51 1.61 4.61 -18.32
CA ASP A 51 2.37 3.41 -18.68
C ASP A 51 3.84 3.72 -18.87
N PRO A 52 4.56 4.03 -17.77
CA PRO A 52 5.94 4.44 -17.83
C PRO A 52 6.85 3.29 -18.25
N SER A 53 7.80 3.62 -19.14
CA SER A 53 8.84 2.70 -19.60
C SER A 53 10.24 3.12 -19.16
N LYS A 54 10.39 4.35 -18.67
CA LYS A 54 11.65 4.92 -18.20
C LYS A 54 11.39 6.08 -17.24
N GLY A 55 12.31 6.28 -16.30
CA GLY A 55 12.29 7.40 -15.38
C GLY A 55 11.90 7.01 -13.97
N TRP A 56 11.52 7.98 -13.17
CA TRP A 56 11.17 7.77 -11.78
C TRP A 56 10.10 8.77 -11.31
N PHE A 57 9.41 8.37 -10.27
CA PHE A 57 8.45 9.20 -9.55
C PHE A 57 8.75 9.11 -8.07
N ALA A 58 8.65 10.22 -7.35
CA ALA A 58 8.70 10.23 -5.90
C ALA A 58 7.68 11.21 -5.34
N SER A 59 7.02 10.84 -4.26
CA SER A 59 6.14 11.72 -3.52
C SER A 59 6.27 11.51 -2.02
N GLU A 60 6.09 12.59 -1.28
CA GLU A 60 6.04 12.61 0.18
C GLU A 60 4.85 13.44 0.62
N ARG A 61 4.06 12.89 1.53
CA ARG A 61 2.98 13.61 2.21
C ARG A 61 3.19 13.57 3.71
N LEU A 62 3.34 14.73 4.30
CA LEU A 62 3.47 14.96 5.72
C LEU A 62 2.16 15.52 6.26
N SER A 63 1.57 14.89 7.25
CA SER A 63 0.28 15.30 7.79
C SER A 63 0.33 15.33 9.31
N TRP A 64 -0.14 16.42 9.89
CA TRP A 64 -0.35 16.55 11.31
C TRP A 64 -1.84 16.48 11.61
N TYR A 65 -2.24 15.58 12.48
CA TYR A 65 -3.60 15.35 12.91
C TYR A 65 -3.79 15.77 14.36
N GLY A 66 -4.97 16.35 14.66
CA GLY A 66 -5.25 16.89 15.98
C GLY A 66 -4.77 18.33 16.13
N LEU A 67 -5.62 19.29 15.74
CA LEU A 67 -5.30 20.71 15.79
C LEU A 67 -5.91 21.42 17.00
N ILE A 68 -7.02 20.91 17.55
CA ILE A 68 -7.81 21.58 18.59
C ILE A 68 -7.90 20.71 19.84
N PRO A 69 -7.01 20.95 20.83
CA PRO A 69 -7.08 20.25 22.12
C PRO A 69 -8.44 20.44 22.80
N GLY A 70 -8.97 19.36 23.38
CA GLY A 70 -10.27 19.37 24.05
C GLY A 70 -11.45 18.98 23.16
N LEU A 71 -11.38 19.27 21.85
CA LEU A 71 -12.37 18.83 20.88
C LEU A 71 -11.97 17.50 20.22
N GLU A 72 -10.69 17.38 19.91
CA GLU A 72 -10.11 16.21 19.26
C GLU A 72 -9.46 15.28 20.30
N LYS A 73 -9.48 13.98 20.02
CA LYS A 73 -8.93 12.94 20.90
C LYS A 73 -7.68 12.29 20.35
N GLU A 74 -7.44 12.47 19.06
CA GLU A 74 -6.31 11.89 18.36
C GLU A 74 -5.31 12.96 17.98
N PHE A 75 -4.04 12.76 18.35
CA PHE A 75 -2.93 13.67 18.03
C PHE A 75 -1.78 12.83 17.51
N PHE A 76 -1.50 12.90 16.22
CA PHE A 76 -0.43 12.13 15.60
C PHE A 76 0.13 12.82 14.36
N PHE A 77 1.34 12.47 14.02
CA PHE A 77 1.98 12.82 12.76
C PHE A 77 1.96 11.60 11.83
N LYS A 78 1.69 11.81 10.55
CA LYS A 78 1.70 10.76 9.54
C LYS A 78 2.58 11.15 8.37
N THR A 79 3.44 10.23 7.95
CA THR A 79 4.21 10.30 6.70
C THR A 79 3.68 9.28 5.72
N ASP A 80 3.66 9.63 4.44
CA ASP A 80 3.31 8.74 3.35
C ASP A 80 4.29 9.01 2.20
N THR A 81 5.26 8.11 2.07
CA THR A 81 6.36 8.19 1.11
C THR A 81 6.15 7.17 0.02
N LYS A 82 6.15 7.60 -1.24
CA LYS A 82 6.06 6.72 -2.40
C LYS A 82 7.22 6.99 -3.35
N ALA A 83 7.86 5.92 -3.84
CA ALA A 83 8.87 6.01 -4.87
C ALA A 83 8.65 4.92 -5.91
N GLU A 84 8.84 5.28 -7.18
CA GLU A 84 8.72 4.40 -8.33
C GLU A 84 9.93 4.59 -9.24
N PHE A 85 10.41 3.52 -9.83
CA PHE A 85 11.50 3.53 -10.79
C PHE A 85 11.17 2.62 -11.96
N TYR A 86 11.42 3.11 -13.16
CA TYR A 86 11.15 2.42 -14.42
C TYR A 86 12.36 2.41 -15.31
N GLN A 87 12.68 1.24 -15.86
CA GLN A 87 13.80 1.07 -16.77
C GLN A 87 13.44 0.08 -17.87
N THR A 88 13.54 0.51 -19.12
CA THR A 88 13.49 -0.41 -20.24
C THR A 88 14.77 -1.25 -20.24
N LEU A 89 14.63 -2.57 -20.10
CA LEU A 89 15.76 -3.52 -20.09
C LEU A 89 16.24 -3.80 -21.50
N PHE A 90 15.30 -4.07 -22.41
CA PHE A 90 15.61 -4.27 -23.83
C PHE A 90 14.40 -3.94 -24.69
N LYS A 91 14.67 -3.74 -26.00
CA LYS A 91 13.67 -3.50 -27.04
C LYS A 91 13.97 -4.40 -28.22
N ILE A 92 12.94 -4.99 -28.78
CA ILE A 92 13.02 -5.80 -30.00
C ILE A 92 12.09 -5.13 -31.03
N PRO A 93 12.62 -4.58 -32.15
CA PRO A 93 11.77 -4.05 -33.19
C PRO A 93 11.06 -5.22 -33.90
N ILE A 94 9.73 -5.16 -33.98
CA ILE A 94 8.89 -6.16 -34.67
C ILE A 94 8.54 -5.64 -36.05
N SER A 95 8.28 -4.33 -36.17
CA SER A 95 8.02 -3.62 -37.42
C SER A 95 8.51 -2.18 -37.30
N GLU A 96 8.42 -1.39 -38.38
CA GLU A 96 8.81 0.03 -38.38
C GLU A 96 8.08 0.87 -37.33
N GLU A 97 6.85 0.46 -36.95
CA GLU A 97 6.00 1.19 -35.99
C GLU A 97 5.82 0.47 -34.64
N THR A 98 6.26 -0.79 -34.50
CA THR A 98 5.99 -1.61 -33.32
C THR A 98 7.27 -2.17 -32.72
N GLU A 99 7.51 -1.81 -31.46
CA GLU A 99 8.60 -2.35 -30.65
C GLU A 99 8.03 -3.21 -29.51
N PHE A 100 8.57 -4.40 -29.33
CA PHE A 100 8.38 -5.16 -28.10
C PHE A 100 9.38 -4.66 -27.06
N LYS A 101 8.88 -4.22 -25.91
CA LYS A 101 9.69 -3.69 -24.81
C LYS A 101 9.59 -4.61 -23.61
N CYS A 102 10.69 -4.83 -22.94
CA CYS A 102 10.72 -5.38 -21.58
C CYS A 102 11.05 -4.24 -20.60
N VAL A 103 10.15 -3.96 -19.68
CA VAL A 103 10.29 -2.86 -18.70
C VAL A 103 10.36 -3.44 -17.30
N LEU A 104 11.41 -3.11 -16.57
CA LEU A 104 11.49 -3.29 -15.12
C LEU A 104 10.82 -2.11 -14.45
N ALA A 105 9.84 -2.39 -13.58
CA ALA A 105 9.19 -1.41 -12.73
C ALA A 105 9.40 -1.79 -11.27
N LEU A 106 9.98 -0.90 -10.51
CA LEU A 106 10.18 -1.04 -9.06
C LEU A 106 9.35 0.03 -8.35
N SER A 107 8.69 -0.35 -7.28
CA SER A 107 7.97 0.61 -6.45
C SER A 107 8.11 0.30 -4.97
N THR A 108 8.05 1.34 -4.16
CA THR A 108 7.96 1.22 -2.70
C THR A 108 6.99 2.25 -2.17
N ASN A 109 6.22 1.85 -1.17
CA ASN A 109 5.34 2.72 -0.40
C ASN A 109 5.60 2.51 1.09
N PHE A 110 5.88 3.59 1.80
CA PHE A 110 6.16 3.58 3.22
C PHE A 110 5.25 4.57 3.94
N VAL A 111 4.39 4.07 4.80
CA VAL A 111 3.49 4.88 5.62
C VAL A 111 3.80 4.67 7.08
N SER A 112 3.98 5.76 7.82
CA SER A 112 4.20 5.68 9.26
C SER A 112 3.34 6.69 10.01
N VAL A 113 2.76 6.24 11.11
CA VAL A 113 1.93 7.03 12.03
C VAL A 113 2.65 7.13 13.36
N PHE A 114 2.90 8.35 13.81
CA PHE A 114 3.61 8.67 15.04
C PHE A 114 2.65 9.34 16.03
N PRO A 115 2.02 8.56 16.94
CA PRO A 115 1.16 9.15 17.96
C PRO A 115 1.97 10.00 18.92
N THR A 116 1.38 11.09 19.37
CA THR A 116 1.95 11.88 20.48
C THR A 116 1.78 11.13 21.80
N LYS A 117 2.49 11.56 22.86
CA LYS A 117 2.40 10.92 24.17
C LYS A 117 0.94 10.87 24.66
N ASN A 118 0.54 9.70 25.17
CA ASN A 118 -0.78 9.42 25.74
C ASN A 118 -1.96 9.50 24.74
N THR A 119 -1.67 9.39 23.44
CA THR A 119 -2.71 9.37 22.42
C THR A 119 -2.86 7.96 21.85
N VAL A 120 -4.10 7.50 21.76
CA VAL A 120 -4.47 6.27 21.06
C VAL A 120 -4.95 6.65 19.68
N VAL A 121 -4.41 6.00 18.67
CA VAL A 121 -4.85 6.18 17.27
C VAL A 121 -6.03 5.26 17.00
N SER A 122 -7.11 5.81 16.46
CA SER A 122 -8.31 5.04 16.10
C SER A 122 -7.99 4.03 15.01
N ASP A 123 -8.80 2.98 14.94
CA ASP A 123 -8.67 1.93 13.96
C ASP A 123 -8.72 2.44 12.51
N SER A 124 -9.52 3.46 12.24
CA SER A 124 -9.65 4.09 10.92
C SER A 124 -8.39 4.87 10.47
N ASN A 125 -7.55 5.30 11.41
CA ASN A 125 -6.32 6.05 11.13
C ASN A 125 -5.05 5.17 11.14
N ARG A 126 -5.19 3.89 11.49
CA ARG A 126 -4.11 2.91 11.41
C ARG A 126 -3.91 2.42 9.99
N VAL A 127 -2.75 1.87 9.74
CA VAL A 127 -2.37 1.26 8.45
C VAL A 127 -2.55 -0.25 8.49
N TYR A 128 -2.85 -0.85 7.35
CA TYR A 128 -3.01 -2.29 7.21
C TYR A 128 -2.69 -2.75 5.77
N ILE A 129 -2.46 -4.03 5.60
CA ILE A 129 -2.31 -4.65 4.30
C ILE A 129 -3.70 -4.88 3.72
N ASP A 130 -4.02 -4.21 2.62
CA ASP A 130 -5.35 -4.23 1.99
C ASP A 130 -5.52 -5.37 0.96
N GLY A 131 -4.43 -5.98 0.54
CA GLY A 131 -4.42 -7.07 -0.43
C GLY A 131 -4.65 -6.64 -1.87
N MET A 132 -4.91 -5.37 -2.14
CA MET A 132 -5.15 -4.82 -3.47
C MET A 132 -4.02 -3.89 -3.93
N PHE A 133 -3.67 -2.89 -3.13
CA PHE A 133 -2.61 -1.93 -3.39
C PHE A 133 -1.34 -2.23 -2.60
N ASN A 134 -1.48 -2.82 -1.43
CA ASN A 134 -0.40 -3.21 -0.54
C ASN A 134 -0.49 -4.71 -0.25
N GLY A 135 0.56 -5.47 -0.60
CA GLY A 135 0.58 -6.92 -0.42
C GLY A 135 -0.49 -7.62 -1.26
N ARG A 136 -0.44 -7.44 -2.58
CA ARG A 136 -1.43 -7.98 -3.53
C ARG A 136 -1.75 -9.46 -3.24
N GLY A 137 -3.06 -9.79 -3.25
CA GLY A 137 -3.55 -11.13 -2.95
C GLY A 137 -3.79 -11.43 -1.46
N TRP A 138 -3.24 -10.65 -0.53
CA TRP A 138 -3.45 -10.82 0.91
C TRP A 138 -4.75 -10.13 1.39
N ILE A 139 -5.86 -10.46 0.75
CA ILE A 139 -7.17 -9.83 0.97
C ILE A 139 -7.64 -9.97 2.44
N ASP A 140 -7.26 -11.06 3.10
CA ASP A 140 -7.63 -11.32 4.50
C ASP A 140 -6.66 -10.74 5.52
N ALA A 141 -5.57 -10.08 5.07
CA ALA A 141 -4.54 -9.59 5.98
C ALA A 141 -5.03 -8.48 6.91
N TYR A 142 -6.10 -7.76 6.55
CA TYR A 142 -6.74 -6.81 7.46
C TYR A 142 -7.27 -7.47 8.76
N LYS A 143 -7.61 -8.76 8.72
CA LYS A 143 -8.03 -9.55 9.88
C LYS A 143 -6.88 -9.88 10.82
N LEU A 144 -5.64 -9.82 10.32
CA LEU A 144 -4.43 -10.14 11.09
C LEU A 144 -3.96 -8.97 11.95
N GLY A 145 -4.57 -7.81 11.78
CA GLY A 145 -4.33 -6.63 12.58
C GLY A 145 -3.90 -5.40 11.78
N LYS A 146 -4.06 -4.27 12.40
CA LYS A 146 -3.64 -2.96 11.89
C LYS A 146 -2.47 -2.46 12.72
N GLY A 147 -1.55 -1.77 12.06
CA GLY A 147 -0.35 -1.22 12.68
C GLY A 147 -0.28 0.31 12.57
N LEU A 148 0.85 0.82 12.97
CA LEU A 148 1.20 2.24 12.77
C LEU A 148 2.27 2.42 11.68
N VAL A 149 2.82 1.31 11.17
CA VAL A 149 3.80 1.34 10.07
C VAL A 149 3.42 0.31 9.02
N LEU A 150 3.38 0.76 7.78
CA LEU A 150 3.21 -0.08 6.59
C LEU A 150 4.37 0.18 5.64
N TRP A 151 5.05 -0.87 5.21
CA TRP A 151 6.04 -0.81 4.16
C TRP A 151 5.71 -1.85 3.11
N ASN A 152 5.43 -1.39 1.90
CA ASN A 152 5.19 -2.24 0.74
C ASN A 152 6.25 -1.99 -0.31
N THR A 153 6.77 -3.05 -0.92
CA THR A 153 7.69 -2.96 -2.05
C THR A 153 7.26 -3.94 -3.14
N SER A 154 7.44 -3.54 -4.38
CA SER A 154 7.03 -4.31 -5.54
C SER A 154 8.08 -4.24 -6.63
N ALA A 155 8.27 -5.37 -7.31
CA ALA A 155 9.05 -5.47 -8.53
C ALA A 155 8.19 -6.11 -9.62
N GLU A 156 8.16 -5.50 -10.81
CA GLU A 156 7.39 -6.00 -11.95
C GLU A 156 8.27 -6.02 -13.20
N VAL A 157 8.12 -7.06 -13.99
CA VAL A 157 8.65 -7.12 -15.35
C VAL A 157 7.46 -7.08 -16.30
N ARG A 158 7.40 -6.02 -17.11
CA ARG A 158 6.25 -5.68 -17.95
C ARG A 158 6.57 -5.89 -19.42
N PHE A 159 5.63 -6.51 -20.13
CA PHE A 159 5.71 -6.79 -21.56
C PHE A 159 4.45 -6.27 -22.25
N PRO A 160 4.52 -5.24 -23.12
CA PRO A 160 3.40 -4.85 -23.95
C PRO A 160 3.18 -5.91 -25.04
N ILE A 161 1.95 -6.41 -25.19
CA ILE A 161 1.55 -7.28 -26.30
C ILE A 161 1.02 -6.45 -27.45
N VAL A 162 0.11 -5.52 -27.13
CA VAL A 162 -0.41 -4.54 -28.07
C VAL A 162 -0.10 -3.16 -27.52
N LYS A 163 0.65 -2.36 -28.27
CA LYS A 163 1.11 -1.03 -27.83
C LYS A 163 -0.05 -0.20 -27.27
N ASN A 164 0.10 0.26 -26.04
CA ASN A 164 -0.85 1.11 -25.30
C ASN A 164 -2.27 0.51 -25.11
N ILE A 165 -2.46 -0.79 -25.35
CA ILE A 165 -3.77 -1.43 -25.20
C ILE A 165 -3.69 -2.63 -24.23
N ILE A 166 -2.81 -3.59 -24.50
CA ILE A 166 -2.71 -4.84 -23.72
C ILE A 166 -1.25 -5.11 -23.39
N GLY A 167 -1.00 -5.43 -22.13
CA GLY A 167 0.30 -5.90 -21.65
C GLY A 167 0.14 -7.05 -20.69
N VAL A 168 1.20 -7.82 -20.52
CA VAL A 168 1.35 -8.80 -19.44
C VAL A 168 2.48 -8.37 -18.55
N ASP A 169 2.41 -8.76 -17.30
CA ASP A 169 3.50 -8.57 -16.35
C ASP A 169 3.67 -9.79 -15.46
N PHE A 170 4.86 -9.87 -14.85
CA PHE A 170 5.15 -10.74 -13.74
C PHE A 170 5.55 -9.86 -12.58
N PHE A 171 4.89 -10.02 -11.46
CA PHE A 171 5.13 -9.22 -10.28
C PHE A 171 5.61 -10.05 -9.10
N TRP A 172 6.31 -9.38 -8.20
CA TRP A 172 6.65 -9.84 -6.88
C TRP A 172 6.47 -8.69 -5.88
N ASP A 173 5.78 -8.96 -4.77
CA ASP A 173 5.52 -8.00 -3.72
C ASP A 173 6.00 -8.52 -2.38
N ALA A 174 6.41 -7.60 -1.51
CA ALA A 174 6.60 -7.84 -0.10
C ALA A 174 6.00 -6.67 0.70
N ALA A 175 5.11 -6.97 1.62
CA ALA A 175 4.46 -6.00 2.50
C ALA A 175 4.71 -6.33 3.96
N PHE A 176 4.94 -5.30 4.77
CA PHE A 176 5.15 -5.38 6.21
C PHE A 176 4.18 -4.44 6.90
N CYS A 177 3.47 -4.94 7.90
CA CYS A 177 2.65 -4.11 8.79
C CYS A 177 3.12 -4.30 10.22
N LYS A 178 3.54 -3.22 10.88
CA LYS A 178 4.13 -3.24 12.22
C LYS A 178 3.36 -2.36 13.19
N PRO A 179 3.31 -2.75 14.47
CA PRO A 179 2.57 -2.00 15.49
C PRO A 179 3.12 -0.60 15.72
N ASP A 180 4.42 -0.37 15.54
CA ASP A 180 5.08 0.92 15.73
C ASP A 180 6.37 1.03 14.89
N PHE A 181 6.94 2.24 14.85
CA PHE A 181 8.17 2.51 14.11
C PHE A 181 9.40 1.81 14.69
N GLN A 182 9.45 1.59 16.01
CA GLN A 182 10.60 0.95 16.66
C GLN A 182 10.70 -0.54 16.29
N SER A 183 9.58 -1.17 16.00
CA SER A 183 9.49 -2.57 15.55
C SER A 183 10.20 -2.82 14.21
N LEU A 184 10.53 -1.77 13.45
CA LEU A 184 11.36 -1.89 12.25
C LEU A 184 12.80 -2.32 12.57
N ASN A 185 13.33 -1.99 13.75
CA ASN A 185 14.67 -2.39 14.16
C ASN A 185 14.82 -3.92 14.33
N THR A 186 13.70 -4.61 14.52
CA THR A 186 13.61 -6.06 14.68
C THR A 186 12.92 -6.74 13.51
N LEU A 187 12.86 -6.07 12.35
CA LEU A 187 12.22 -6.60 11.16
C LEU A 187 12.91 -7.88 10.70
N LYS A 188 12.13 -8.91 10.47
CA LYS A 188 12.58 -10.21 9.97
C LYS A 188 11.86 -10.55 8.68
N ILE A 189 12.46 -11.41 7.87
CA ILE A 189 11.84 -11.89 6.63
C ILE A 189 10.52 -12.63 6.87
N GLN A 190 10.36 -13.24 8.06
CA GLN A 190 9.14 -13.90 8.49
C GLN A 190 7.94 -12.94 8.66
N ASP A 191 8.23 -11.65 8.83
CA ASP A 191 7.21 -10.60 8.98
C ASP A 191 6.65 -10.13 7.62
N ALA A 192 7.28 -10.56 6.52
CA ALA A 192 6.89 -10.19 5.18
C ALA A 192 5.68 -11.00 4.70
N TYR A 193 4.68 -10.30 4.23
CA TYR A 193 3.58 -10.83 3.45
C TYR A 193 3.99 -10.77 1.98
N CYS A 194 4.47 -11.89 1.44
CA CYS A 194 4.99 -11.97 0.09
C CYS A 194 3.95 -12.52 -0.88
N SER A 195 3.99 -12.01 -2.10
CA SER A 195 3.18 -12.54 -3.20
C SER A 195 3.89 -12.36 -4.54
N PHE A 196 3.52 -13.19 -5.51
CA PHE A 196 4.00 -13.08 -6.88
C PHE A 196 2.98 -13.67 -7.85
N GLY A 197 3.12 -13.38 -9.11
CA GLY A 197 2.31 -13.99 -10.14
C GLY A 197 2.29 -13.22 -11.46
N PRO A 198 1.60 -13.77 -12.47
CA PRO A 198 1.34 -13.06 -13.71
C PRO A 198 0.18 -12.10 -13.59
N GLY A 199 0.22 -11.03 -14.37
CA GLY A 199 -0.83 -10.05 -14.54
C GLY A 199 -1.15 -9.79 -16.01
N LEU A 200 -2.41 -9.46 -16.28
CA LEU A 200 -2.90 -8.97 -17.57
C LEU A 200 -3.32 -7.51 -17.39
N ARG A 201 -2.69 -6.60 -18.12
CA ARG A 201 -2.96 -5.16 -18.08
C ARG A 201 -3.71 -4.72 -19.32
N ILE A 202 -4.84 -4.06 -19.14
CA ILE A 202 -5.58 -3.40 -20.20
C ILE A 202 -5.42 -1.88 -19.99
N LEU A 203 -4.64 -1.26 -20.89
CA LEU A 203 -4.15 0.11 -20.76
C LEU A 203 -5.11 1.12 -21.39
N LEU A 204 -6.36 1.10 -21.01
CA LEU A 204 -7.31 2.13 -21.44
C LEU A 204 -7.09 3.40 -20.63
N GLN A 205 -6.85 4.54 -21.28
CA GLN A 205 -6.59 5.82 -20.59
C GLN A 205 -7.68 6.20 -19.59
N GLN A 206 -8.94 5.88 -19.89
CA GLN A 206 -10.08 6.22 -19.05
C GLN A 206 -10.38 5.17 -17.97
N PHE A 207 -9.98 3.93 -18.21
CA PHE A 207 -10.26 2.83 -17.30
C PHE A 207 -9.15 1.75 -17.39
N PRO A 208 -8.02 1.96 -16.70
CA PRO A 208 -6.98 0.92 -16.65
C PRO A 208 -7.47 -0.27 -15.83
N LEU A 209 -7.46 -1.45 -16.42
CA LEU A 209 -7.80 -2.70 -15.75
C LEU A 209 -6.54 -3.56 -15.60
N HIS A 210 -6.34 -4.11 -14.41
CA HIS A 210 -5.24 -5.02 -14.10
C HIS A 210 -5.79 -6.29 -13.46
N LEU A 211 -5.73 -7.41 -14.16
CA LEU A 211 -6.12 -8.72 -13.67
C LEU A 211 -4.88 -9.44 -13.16
N LEU A 212 -4.90 -9.88 -11.91
CA LEU A 212 -3.76 -10.50 -11.23
C LEU A 212 -4.07 -11.93 -10.83
N PHE A 213 -3.15 -12.84 -11.12
CA PHE A 213 -3.16 -14.21 -10.61
C PHE A 213 -2.08 -14.32 -9.54
N THR A 214 -2.49 -14.38 -8.28
CA THR A 214 -1.60 -14.16 -7.15
C THR A 214 -1.33 -15.43 -6.35
N PHE A 215 -0.05 -15.77 -6.20
CA PHE A 215 0.43 -16.79 -5.28
C PHE A 215 1.01 -16.12 -4.04
N ARG A 216 0.56 -16.53 -2.85
CA ARG A 216 0.92 -15.94 -1.56
C ARG A 216 1.83 -16.85 -0.77
N TYR A 217 2.83 -16.28 -0.10
CA TYR A 217 3.68 -17.03 0.81
C TYR A 217 4.24 -16.15 1.93
N GLN A 218 4.56 -16.80 3.05
CA GLN A 218 5.33 -16.22 4.15
C GLN A 218 6.50 -17.13 4.48
N HIS A 219 7.53 -16.60 5.10
CA HIS A 219 8.66 -17.41 5.56
C HIS A 219 8.36 -17.94 6.97
N ASP A 220 8.70 -19.19 7.23
CA ASP A 220 8.64 -19.77 8.57
C ASP A 220 9.84 -19.29 9.44
N GLN A 221 9.92 -19.79 10.68
CA GLN A 221 10.98 -19.42 11.62
C GLN A 221 12.40 -19.78 11.12
N ASN A 222 12.51 -20.69 10.18
CA ASN A 222 13.77 -21.13 9.56
C ASN A 222 14.06 -20.35 8.25
N GLY A 223 13.21 -19.42 7.85
CA GLY A 223 13.33 -18.68 6.61
C GLY A 223 12.88 -19.46 5.36
N VAL A 224 12.18 -20.59 5.53
CA VAL A 224 11.67 -21.39 4.41
C VAL A 224 10.31 -20.83 3.97
N PRO A 225 10.09 -20.59 2.66
CA PRO A 225 8.84 -20.08 2.18
C PRO A 225 7.71 -21.12 2.35
N LYS A 226 6.62 -20.73 2.98
CA LYS A 226 5.38 -21.51 3.09
C LYS A 226 4.28 -20.81 2.30
N PHE A 227 3.76 -21.51 1.31
CA PHE A 227 2.64 -21.01 0.50
C PHE A 227 1.35 -21.04 1.32
N ALA A 228 0.61 -19.96 1.26
CA ALA A 228 -0.73 -19.91 1.82
C ALA A 228 -1.69 -20.62 0.84
N ASP A 229 -2.73 -21.26 1.37
CA ASP A 229 -3.78 -21.86 0.56
C ASP A 229 -4.36 -20.79 -0.36
N ILE A 230 -4.50 -21.15 -1.65
CA ILE A 230 -5.05 -20.24 -2.66
C ILE A 230 -6.56 -20.22 -2.45
N PRO A 231 -7.16 -19.15 -1.93
CA PRO A 231 -8.59 -19.00 -2.01
C PRO A 231 -8.91 -18.64 -3.46
N PHE A 232 -9.38 -19.60 -4.25
CA PHE A 232 -10.08 -19.29 -5.49
C PHE A 232 -11.34 -18.52 -5.10
N GLN A 233 -11.29 -17.22 -5.14
CA GLN A 233 -12.47 -16.36 -5.12
C GLN A 233 -12.57 -15.72 -6.49
N PHE A 234 -13.63 -16.10 -7.20
CA PHE A 234 -14.10 -15.44 -8.42
C PHE A 234 -14.82 -14.14 -8.07
#